data_c8648fbc5b36bb1f2dbc020c2a18174a
#
_entry.id   c8648fbc5b36bb1f2dbc020c2a18174a
#
_cell.length_a   1.000
_cell.length_b   1.000
_cell.length_c   1.000
_cell.angle_alpha   90.00
_cell.angle_beta   90.00
_cell.angle_gamma   90.00
#
_symmetry.space_group_name_H-M   'P 1'
#
loop_
_entity.id
_entity.type
_entity.pdbx_description
1 polymer ?
#
loop_
_entity_poly.entity_id
_entity_poly.type
_entity_poly.pdbx_seq_one_letter_code
_entity_poly.pdbx_strand_id
1 'polypeptide(L)'
;MFFENTTCVYCGATLAFMPERMQMVALSPSTTQDGVWAPLSPTLRDSHPAVRMCRNRSSEGAACNFTTDADGAQPYCISCRQTRWLPNLGHASNQLRANKIENAKRFLFYTLSRLQLTTLQGLPAPVFDFLEELPGHPPVLTGHANGVITLNVAEADDDERTRRRLALFEPYRTLLGHLRHESGHFYWDILIRDTAWLAPFRALFGDERQDYAQALNYYYARHPVLTGGTQDNFISTYATAHPWEDWAESWAHYMHVMDLLETAADYQLQLSLPGQHERHTAIHNPFTTPDTPFETLWRQGVPLTLMLNSLNRSLGHQDAYPFALSPGAIAKLNFIHSVIGAHRRQWAASTPTATAAPPTAPPAVTG
;
A
#
# COMPACT_ATOMS: atom_id res chain seq x y z
N MET A 1 16.93 1.80 8.75
CA MET A 1 15.81 2.52 9.40
C MET A 1 14.54 1.98 8.78
N PHE A 2 13.63 1.43 9.59
CA PHE A 2 12.38 0.89 9.08
C PHE A 2 11.30 1.99 9.08
N PHE A 3 10.30 1.82 8.21
CA PHE A 3 9.23 2.80 7.99
C PHE A 3 8.45 3.15 9.26
N GLU A 4 8.22 2.18 10.16
CA GLU A 4 7.48 2.35 11.41
C GLU A 4 8.32 2.86 12.58
N ASN A 5 9.64 3.05 12.41
CA ASN A 5 10.49 3.50 13.52
C ASN A 5 10.10 4.89 14.01
N THR A 6 10.14 5.08 15.32
CA THR A 6 9.90 6.36 16.01
C THR A 6 11.13 6.92 16.69
N THR A 7 12.17 6.08 16.84
CA THR A 7 13.44 6.44 17.48
C THR A 7 14.59 5.73 16.78
N CYS A 8 15.68 6.41 16.57
CA CYS A 8 16.91 5.83 16.06
C CYS A 8 17.61 5.04 17.17
N VAL A 9 17.78 3.74 16.98
CA VAL A 9 18.44 2.87 17.99
C VAL A 9 19.93 3.18 18.17
N TYR A 10 20.56 3.85 17.20
CA TYR A 10 21.98 4.17 17.24
C TYR A 10 22.27 5.48 17.99
N CYS A 11 21.51 6.55 17.73
CA CYS A 11 21.79 7.88 18.28
C CYS A 11 20.65 8.46 19.13
N GLY A 12 19.54 7.73 19.32
CA GLY A 12 18.38 8.17 20.12
C GLY A 12 17.54 9.28 19.48
N ALA A 13 17.88 9.73 18.26
CA ALA A 13 17.12 10.78 17.59
C ALA A 13 15.67 10.37 17.35
N THR A 14 14.75 11.30 17.51
CA THR A 14 13.35 11.11 17.17
C THR A 14 13.19 10.96 15.65
N LEU A 15 12.48 9.91 15.23
CA LEU A 15 12.21 9.62 13.84
C LEU A 15 10.74 9.87 13.51
N ALA A 16 10.48 10.38 12.32
CA ALA A 16 9.14 10.48 11.76
C ALA A 16 9.18 10.34 10.24
N PHE A 17 8.04 9.98 9.66
CA PHE A 17 7.84 9.98 8.21
C PHE A 17 7.24 11.32 7.78
N MET A 18 7.87 11.96 6.80
CA MET A 18 7.37 13.19 6.16
C MET A 18 6.62 12.82 4.87
N PRO A 19 5.28 12.87 4.85
CA PRO A 19 4.49 12.47 3.67
C PRO A 19 4.82 13.29 2.42
N GLU A 20 5.08 14.59 2.56
CA GLU A 20 5.37 15.50 1.46
C GLU A 20 6.71 15.19 0.78
N ARG A 21 7.60 14.48 1.48
CA ARG A 21 8.92 14.07 0.98
C ARG A 21 9.04 12.58 0.78
N MET A 22 8.03 11.83 1.17
CA MET A 22 8.02 10.35 1.07
C MET A 22 9.26 9.72 1.70
N GLN A 23 9.72 10.25 2.86
CA GLN A 23 10.93 9.73 3.50
C GLN A 23 10.87 9.79 5.02
N MET A 24 11.63 8.89 5.65
CA MET A 24 11.91 8.91 7.09
C MET A 24 12.96 9.97 7.40
N VAL A 25 12.69 10.79 8.43
CA VAL A 25 13.58 11.87 8.85
C VAL A 25 13.90 11.79 10.34
N ALA A 26 15.10 12.21 10.69
CA ALA A 26 15.47 12.45 12.09
C ALA A 26 15.16 13.92 12.44
N LEU A 27 14.54 14.12 13.59
CA LEU A 27 14.01 15.40 14.04
C LEU A 27 14.57 15.78 15.41
N SER A 28 14.73 17.09 15.63
CA SER A 28 14.98 17.68 16.95
C SER A 28 13.82 18.60 17.34
N PRO A 29 13.45 18.68 18.63
CA PRO A 29 12.44 19.63 19.07
C PRO A 29 12.92 21.08 18.85
N SER A 30 11.99 21.97 18.54
CA SER A 30 12.25 23.39 18.47
C SER A 30 12.55 23.94 19.89
N THR A 31 13.52 24.82 20.00
CA THR A 31 13.83 25.52 21.24
C THR A 31 12.97 26.77 21.47
N THR A 32 12.23 27.19 20.44
CA THR A 32 11.45 28.45 20.45
C THR A 32 9.94 28.25 20.39
N GLN A 33 9.49 27.08 19.93
CA GLN A 33 8.06 26.80 19.73
C GLN A 33 7.72 25.39 20.21
N ASP A 34 6.79 25.30 21.17
CA ASP A 34 6.34 24.02 21.69
C ASP A 34 5.60 23.17 20.63
N GLY A 35 5.85 21.87 20.65
CA GLY A 35 5.26 20.90 19.72
C GLY A 35 5.74 21.02 18.27
N VAL A 36 6.71 21.92 17.98
CA VAL A 36 7.34 22.06 16.67
C VAL A 36 8.67 21.31 16.64
N TRP A 37 8.98 20.70 15.52
CA TRP A 37 10.20 19.92 15.28
C TRP A 37 10.91 20.40 14.03
N ALA A 38 12.22 20.30 14.00
CA ALA A 38 13.04 20.63 12.84
C ALA A 38 13.82 19.41 12.37
N PRO A 39 13.94 19.16 11.03
CA PRO A 39 14.81 18.13 10.50
C PRO A 39 16.25 18.33 10.92
N LEU A 40 16.93 17.24 11.29
CA LEU A 40 18.38 17.28 11.59
C LEU A 40 19.22 17.46 10.33
N SER A 41 18.72 16.98 9.18
CA SER A 41 19.38 17.19 7.88
C SER A 41 19.33 18.67 7.49
N PRO A 42 20.48 19.34 7.23
CA PRO A 42 20.50 20.73 6.79
C PRO A 42 19.70 20.97 5.51
N THR A 43 19.87 20.12 4.51
CA THR A 43 19.17 20.22 3.21
C THR A 43 17.64 20.16 3.36
N LEU A 44 17.15 19.32 4.28
CA LEU A 44 15.72 19.27 4.56
C LEU A 44 15.24 20.46 5.38
N ARG A 45 16.08 20.95 6.30
CA ARG A 45 15.76 22.12 7.11
C ARG A 45 15.60 23.38 6.27
N ASP A 46 16.39 23.55 5.22
CA ASP A 46 16.30 24.69 4.30
C ASP A 46 14.97 24.71 3.55
N SER A 47 14.45 23.55 3.15
CA SER A 47 13.18 23.41 2.42
C SER A 47 11.95 23.22 3.31
N HIS A 48 12.13 22.64 4.48
CA HIS A 48 11.07 22.31 5.46
C HIS A 48 11.60 22.63 6.87
N PRO A 49 11.65 23.93 7.24
CA PRO A 49 12.31 24.35 8.48
C PRO A 49 11.62 23.84 9.76
N ALA A 50 10.33 23.54 9.66
CA ALA A 50 9.53 23.13 10.78
C ALA A 50 8.42 22.16 10.38
N VAL A 51 8.11 21.21 11.28
CA VAL A 51 7.00 20.26 11.17
C VAL A 51 6.39 20.03 12.55
N ARG A 52 5.20 19.46 12.60
CA ARG A 52 4.61 18.93 13.84
C ARG A 52 4.44 17.42 13.74
N MET A 53 4.41 16.76 14.88
CA MET A 53 4.01 15.35 14.92
C MET A 53 2.49 15.24 14.77
N CYS A 54 2.03 14.22 14.06
CA CYS A 54 0.61 13.88 14.08
C CYS A 54 0.12 13.72 15.53
N ARG A 55 -1.06 14.26 15.84
CA ARG A 55 -1.66 14.16 17.18
C ARG A 55 -1.78 12.70 17.66
N ASN A 56 -1.99 11.77 16.73
CA ASN A 56 -2.07 10.34 17.04
C ASN A 56 -0.70 9.69 17.35
N ARG A 57 0.41 10.44 17.43
CA ARG A 57 1.70 9.90 17.85
C ARG A 57 1.65 9.34 19.28
N SER A 58 0.98 10.05 20.16
CA SER A 58 0.77 9.65 21.56
C SER A 58 -0.54 8.90 21.79
N SER A 59 -1.31 8.63 20.73
CA SER A 59 -2.55 7.87 20.85
C SER A 59 -2.26 6.40 21.08
N GLU A 60 -2.85 5.82 22.10
CA GLU A 60 -2.76 4.40 22.39
C GLU A 60 -3.31 3.51 21.28
N GLY A 61 -4.22 4.03 20.44
CA GLY A 61 -4.85 3.31 19.35
C GLY A 61 -4.26 3.55 17.96
N ALA A 62 -3.24 4.41 17.79
CA ALA A 62 -2.68 4.69 16.47
C ALA A 62 -1.15 4.78 16.43
N ALA A 63 -0.48 5.21 17.49
CA ALA A 63 0.97 5.34 17.60
C ALA A 63 1.63 5.86 16.32
N CYS A 64 1.09 6.95 15.74
CA CYS A 64 1.43 7.43 14.43
C CYS A 64 2.84 8.05 14.39
N ASN A 65 3.64 7.69 13.39
CA ASN A 65 4.97 8.25 13.18
C ASN A 65 5.04 9.29 12.06
N PHE A 66 3.90 9.75 11.53
CA PHE A 66 3.87 10.77 10.47
C PHE A 66 3.95 12.19 11.03
N THR A 67 4.46 13.11 10.22
CA THR A 67 4.41 14.55 10.49
C THR A 67 3.17 15.21 9.90
N THR A 68 2.95 16.46 10.33
CA THR A 68 1.98 17.41 9.76
C THR A 68 2.68 18.76 9.58
N ASP A 69 2.01 19.70 8.90
CA ASP A 69 2.53 21.05 8.71
C ASP A 69 2.77 21.77 10.04
N ALA A 70 3.75 22.66 10.04
CA ALA A 70 4.15 23.42 11.23
C ALA A 70 3.11 24.44 11.70
N ASP A 71 2.24 24.91 10.81
CA ASP A 71 1.18 25.89 11.13
C ASP A 71 0.13 25.34 12.13
N GLY A 72 0.06 24.01 12.23
CA GLY A 72 -0.85 23.34 13.16
C GLY A 72 -2.32 23.38 12.73
N ALA A 73 -2.64 23.85 11.53
CA ALA A 73 -4.00 23.92 11.01
C ALA A 73 -4.64 22.52 10.94
N GLN A 74 -3.83 21.48 10.72
CA GLN A 74 -4.27 20.09 10.70
C GLN A 74 -3.51 19.28 11.78
N PRO A 75 -4.15 18.90 12.88
CA PRO A 75 -3.48 18.16 13.94
C PRO A 75 -3.20 16.70 13.59
N TYR A 76 -3.93 16.15 12.62
CA TYR A 76 -3.78 14.77 12.16
C TYR A 76 -3.11 14.73 10.79
N CYS A 77 -2.20 13.78 10.60
CA CYS A 77 -1.55 13.57 9.31
C CYS A 77 -2.53 13.08 8.24
N ILE A 78 -2.07 13.13 6.99
CA ILE A 78 -2.86 12.75 5.82
C ILE A 78 -3.43 11.32 5.89
N SER A 79 -2.73 10.36 6.51
CA SER A 79 -3.25 9.01 6.71
C SER A 79 -4.29 8.96 7.84
N CYS A 80 -4.01 9.58 9.01
CA CYS A 80 -4.92 9.51 10.15
C CYS A 80 -6.26 10.22 9.92
N ARG A 81 -6.31 11.23 9.04
CA ARG A 81 -7.57 11.92 8.67
C ARG A 81 -8.55 11.03 7.92
N GLN A 82 -8.08 9.92 7.34
CA GLN A 82 -8.92 8.98 6.60
C GLN A 82 -9.67 8.03 7.53
N THR A 83 -9.26 7.87 8.80
CA THR A 83 -9.98 7.02 9.76
C THR A 83 -11.14 7.81 10.37
N ARG A 84 -12.36 7.31 10.14
CA ARG A 84 -13.61 7.88 10.67
C ARG A 84 -13.98 7.28 12.01
N TRP A 85 -13.91 5.95 12.14
CA TRP A 85 -14.27 5.21 13.34
C TRP A 85 -13.14 4.31 13.81
N LEU A 86 -12.92 4.29 15.12
CA LEU A 86 -12.04 3.36 15.83
C LEU A 86 -12.87 2.54 16.81
N PRO A 87 -12.43 1.32 17.21
CA PRO A 87 -13.07 0.54 18.24
C PRO A 87 -12.97 1.27 19.60
N ASN A 88 -13.67 0.77 20.60
CA ASN A 88 -13.53 1.31 21.96
C ASN A 88 -12.10 1.12 22.48
N LEU A 89 -11.32 2.20 22.48
CA LEU A 89 -9.92 2.21 22.93
C LEU A 89 -9.77 2.10 24.46
N GLY A 90 -10.86 2.09 25.22
CA GLY A 90 -10.84 1.75 26.65
C GLY A 90 -10.45 0.29 26.92
N HIS A 91 -10.50 -0.56 25.92
CA HIS A 91 -10.05 -1.95 25.97
C HIS A 91 -8.62 -2.10 25.41
N ALA A 92 -7.68 -2.62 26.22
CA ALA A 92 -6.28 -2.78 25.82
C ALA A 92 -6.12 -3.65 24.54
N SER A 93 -6.95 -4.67 24.35
CA SER A 93 -6.97 -5.48 23.14
C SER A 93 -7.30 -4.65 21.90
N ASN A 94 -8.26 -3.73 22.00
CA ASN A 94 -8.64 -2.85 20.89
C ASN A 94 -7.57 -1.81 20.58
N GLN A 95 -6.83 -1.32 21.59
CA GLN A 95 -5.66 -0.46 21.36
C GLN A 95 -4.61 -1.17 20.51
N LEU A 96 -4.26 -2.42 20.85
CA LEU A 96 -3.30 -3.23 20.08
C LEU A 96 -3.78 -3.50 18.66
N ARG A 97 -5.05 -3.88 18.51
CA ARG A 97 -5.68 -4.13 17.21
C ARG A 97 -5.67 -2.87 16.33
N ALA A 98 -6.14 -1.75 16.88
CA ALA A 98 -6.17 -0.47 16.17
C ALA A 98 -4.77 -0.03 15.75
N ASN A 99 -3.76 -0.17 16.60
CA ASN A 99 -2.36 0.14 16.27
C ASN A 99 -1.84 -0.71 15.11
N LYS A 100 -2.11 -2.03 15.10
CA LYS A 100 -1.71 -2.92 13.99
C LYS A 100 -2.38 -2.50 12.68
N ILE A 101 -3.68 -2.20 12.70
CA ILE A 101 -4.44 -1.80 11.50
C ILE A 101 -3.99 -0.43 11.00
N GLU A 102 -3.85 0.56 11.89
CA GLU A 102 -3.35 1.89 11.54
C GLU A 102 -1.93 1.83 10.96
N ASN A 103 -1.08 0.93 11.47
CA ASN A 103 0.24 0.71 10.89
C ASN A 103 0.14 0.15 9.46
N ALA A 104 -0.67 -0.90 9.24
CA ALA A 104 -0.89 -1.45 7.90
C ALA A 104 -1.48 -0.41 6.93
N LYS A 105 -2.41 0.46 7.41
CA LYS A 105 -2.96 1.56 6.60
C LYS A 105 -1.88 2.58 6.20
N ARG A 106 -0.89 2.88 7.05
CA ARG A 106 0.24 3.75 6.68
C ARG A 106 1.10 3.15 5.58
N PHE A 107 1.32 1.83 5.58
CA PHE A 107 1.98 1.14 4.47
C PHE A 107 1.16 1.23 3.17
N LEU A 108 -0.16 1.03 3.24
CA LEU A 108 -1.04 1.24 2.08
C LEU A 108 -0.91 2.69 1.57
N PHE A 109 -0.99 3.68 2.46
CA PHE A 109 -0.83 5.08 2.10
C PHE A 109 0.51 5.35 1.41
N TYR A 110 1.60 4.74 1.90
CA TYR A 110 2.91 4.85 1.29
C TYR A 110 2.88 4.35 -0.16
N THR A 111 2.40 3.13 -0.40
CA THR A 111 2.32 2.55 -1.75
C THR A 111 1.45 3.40 -2.68
N LEU A 112 0.25 3.83 -2.23
CA LEU A 112 -0.63 4.69 -3.00
C LEU A 112 0.02 6.03 -3.35
N SER A 113 0.78 6.62 -2.43
CA SER A 113 1.52 7.86 -2.69
C SER A 113 2.63 7.66 -3.72
N ARG A 114 3.37 6.55 -3.67
CA ARG A 114 4.37 6.19 -4.68
C ARG A 114 3.74 5.99 -6.06
N LEU A 115 2.52 5.44 -6.10
CA LEU A 115 1.72 5.28 -7.32
C LEU A 115 1.05 6.60 -7.78
N GLN A 116 1.16 7.68 -6.99
CA GLN A 116 0.49 8.96 -7.25
C GLN A 116 -1.04 8.85 -7.25
N LEU A 117 -1.58 8.10 -6.32
CA LEU A 117 -3.01 7.79 -6.19
C LEU A 117 -3.61 8.33 -4.87
N THR A 118 -3.17 9.48 -4.40
CA THR A 118 -3.66 10.07 -3.15
C THR A 118 -4.26 11.46 -3.34
N THR A 119 -4.78 12.02 -2.26
CA THR A 119 -5.26 13.41 -2.24
C THR A 119 -4.18 14.44 -2.56
N LEU A 120 -2.90 14.08 -2.45
CA LEU A 120 -1.79 14.93 -2.90
C LEU A 120 -1.82 15.15 -4.41
N GLN A 121 -2.47 14.23 -5.17
CA GLN A 121 -2.71 14.32 -6.61
C GLN A 121 -4.16 14.68 -6.93
N GLY A 122 -4.92 15.22 -5.97
CA GLY A 122 -6.30 15.64 -6.17
C GLY A 122 -7.34 14.51 -6.30
N LEU A 123 -6.95 13.26 -6.06
CA LEU A 123 -7.89 12.14 -6.04
C LEU A 123 -8.68 12.10 -4.74
N PRO A 124 -9.91 11.58 -4.74
CA PRO A 124 -10.59 11.27 -3.49
C PRO A 124 -9.81 10.21 -2.70
N ALA A 125 -9.94 10.23 -1.39
CA ALA A 125 -9.36 9.22 -0.52
C ALA A 125 -10.45 8.32 0.05
N PRO A 126 -10.18 7.03 0.28
CA PRO A 126 -11.10 6.16 0.99
C PRO A 126 -11.25 6.63 2.44
N VAL A 127 -12.42 6.40 3.01
CA VAL A 127 -12.68 6.55 4.44
C VAL A 127 -12.55 5.19 5.09
N PHE A 128 -11.95 5.11 6.27
CA PHE A 128 -11.76 3.85 6.99
C PHE A 128 -12.57 3.80 8.27
N ASP A 129 -13.30 2.70 8.45
CA ASP A 129 -14.00 2.34 9.68
C ASP A 129 -13.39 1.06 10.26
N PHE A 130 -12.81 1.14 11.46
CA PHE A 130 -12.27 -0.01 12.18
C PHE A 130 -13.22 -0.35 13.32
N LEU A 131 -14.04 -1.37 13.09
CA LEU A 131 -15.18 -1.68 13.96
C LEU A 131 -14.95 -2.99 14.73
N GLU A 132 -15.40 -3.01 15.98
CA GLU A 132 -15.48 -4.21 16.79
C GLU A 132 -16.88 -4.83 16.77
N GLU A 133 -16.95 -6.14 16.89
CA GLU A 133 -18.24 -6.85 17.05
C GLU A 133 -18.76 -6.63 18.47
N LEU A 134 -20.02 -6.23 18.56
CA LEU A 134 -20.70 -6.01 19.84
C LEU A 134 -21.78 -7.08 20.04
N PRO A 135 -21.92 -7.63 21.28
CA PRO A 135 -22.98 -8.58 21.58
C PRO A 135 -24.37 -8.03 21.24
N GLY A 136 -25.17 -8.82 20.54
CA GLY A 136 -26.54 -8.44 20.14
C GLY A 136 -26.62 -7.53 18.90
N HIS A 137 -25.50 -7.20 18.27
CA HIS A 137 -25.45 -6.47 17.00
C HIS A 137 -25.12 -7.41 15.84
N PRO A 138 -25.44 -7.03 14.59
CA PRO A 138 -25.01 -7.77 13.40
C PRO A 138 -23.49 -7.91 13.34
N PRO A 139 -22.96 -8.99 12.74
CA PRO A 139 -21.51 -9.16 12.59
C PRO A 139 -20.91 -8.04 11.75
N VAL A 140 -19.69 -7.63 12.09
CA VAL A 140 -18.92 -6.66 11.30
C VAL A 140 -18.29 -7.40 10.13
N LEU A 141 -18.75 -7.07 8.92
CA LEU A 141 -18.17 -7.59 7.68
C LEU A 141 -17.06 -6.63 7.20
N THR A 142 -15.88 -7.18 6.94
CA THR A 142 -14.82 -6.45 6.22
C THR A 142 -15.22 -6.30 4.77
N GLY A 143 -15.04 -5.11 4.19
CA GLY A 143 -15.41 -4.85 2.81
C GLY A 143 -15.39 -3.35 2.46
N HIS A 144 -15.59 -3.05 1.17
CA HIS A 144 -15.74 -1.70 0.65
C HIS A 144 -17.19 -1.43 0.22
N ALA A 145 -17.72 -0.27 0.60
CA ALA A 145 -19.00 0.23 0.11
C ALA A 145 -19.02 1.77 0.09
N ASN A 146 -19.40 2.36 -1.04
CA ASN A 146 -19.62 3.81 -1.18
C ASN A 146 -18.44 4.67 -0.69
N GLY A 147 -17.21 4.28 -1.01
CA GLY A 147 -16.01 5.01 -0.62
C GLY A 147 -15.53 4.74 0.82
N VAL A 148 -16.21 3.86 1.55
CA VAL A 148 -15.84 3.46 2.91
C VAL A 148 -15.29 2.04 2.90
N ILE A 149 -14.11 1.88 3.48
CA ILE A 149 -13.47 0.60 3.76
C ILE A 149 -13.70 0.27 5.24
N THR A 150 -14.50 -0.75 5.50
CA THR A 150 -14.74 -1.26 6.84
C THR A 150 -13.83 -2.44 7.11
N LEU A 151 -13.19 -2.48 8.27
CA LEU A 151 -12.38 -3.62 8.72
C LEU A 151 -12.86 -4.06 10.12
N ASN A 152 -13.14 -5.36 10.26
CA ASN A 152 -13.37 -5.97 11.55
C ASN A 152 -12.05 -6.01 12.33
N VAL A 153 -11.98 -5.34 13.48
CA VAL A 153 -10.72 -5.22 14.23
C VAL A 153 -10.19 -6.55 14.76
N ALA A 154 -11.03 -7.59 14.86
CA ALA A 154 -10.59 -8.94 15.21
C ALA A 154 -9.60 -9.52 14.18
N GLU A 155 -9.60 -9.02 12.95
CA GLU A 155 -8.61 -9.42 11.95
C GLU A 155 -7.18 -8.97 12.29
N ALA A 156 -7.00 -8.10 13.25
CA ALA A 156 -5.69 -7.76 13.78
C ALA A 156 -5.09 -8.85 14.69
N ASP A 157 -5.90 -9.82 15.12
CA ASP A 157 -5.43 -10.95 15.92
C ASP A 157 -4.89 -12.06 15.01
N ASP A 158 -3.71 -12.58 15.34
CA ASP A 158 -3.02 -13.58 14.54
C ASP A 158 -3.80 -14.91 14.50
N ASP A 159 -4.43 -15.27 15.62
CA ASP A 159 -5.26 -16.48 15.75
C ASP A 159 -6.52 -16.39 14.89
N GLU A 160 -7.18 -15.22 14.88
CA GLU A 160 -8.36 -14.99 14.06
C GLU A 160 -8.01 -15.02 12.57
N ARG A 161 -6.92 -14.36 12.16
CA ARG A 161 -6.45 -14.43 10.77
C ARG A 161 -6.10 -15.87 10.36
N THR A 162 -5.43 -16.61 11.24
CA THR A 162 -5.10 -18.04 10.97
C THR A 162 -6.37 -18.87 10.82
N ARG A 163 -7.37 -18.67 11.68
CA ARG A 163 -8.65 -19.37 11.61
C ARG A 163 -9.38 -19.07 10.30
N ARG A 164 -9.50 -17.78 9.93
CA ARG A 164 -10.14 -17.37 8.69
C ARG A 164 -9.38 -17.87 7.47
N ARG A 165 -8.05 -17.79 7.47
CA ARG A 165 -7.19 -18.32 6.40
C ARG A 165 -7.44 -19.81 6.15
N LEU A 166 -7.52 -20.60 7.21
CA LEU A 166 -7.80 -22.04 7.10
C LEU A 166 -9.24 -22.30 6.65
N ALA A 167 -10.20 -21.57 7.19
CA ALA A 167 -11.62 -21.74 6.83
C ALA A 167 -11.94 -21.34 5.38
N LEU A 168 -11.23 -20.35 4.84
CA LEU A 168 -11.41 -19.82 3.49
C LEU A 168 -10.42 -20.39 2.46
N PHE A 169 -9.51 -21.29 2.89
CA PHE A 169 -8.45 -21.85 2.04
C PHE A 169 -7.59 -20.79 1.35
N GLU A 170 -7.36 -19.65 2.01
CA GLU A 170 -6.51 -18.57 1.50
C GLU A 170 -5.05 -18.79 1.92
N PRO A 171 -4.09 -18.95 1.00
CA PRO A 171 -2.69 -19.18 1.34
C PRO A 171 -2.03 -17.94 1.96
N TYR A 172 -2.55 -16.75 1.65
CA TYR A 172 -2.01 -15.47 2.08
C TYR A 172 -3.11 -14.56 2.62
N ARG A 173 -3.01 -14.18 3.89
CA ARG A 173 -3.96 -13.29 4.55
C ARG A 173 -3.25 -12.40 5.56
N THR A 174 -2.99 -11.15 5.22
CA THR A 174 -2.38 -10.15 6.09
C THR A 174 -3.27 -8.90 6.19
N LEU A 175 -3.13 -8.10 7.24
CA LEU A 175 -3.85 -6.83 7.36
C LEU A 175 -3.58 -5.91 6.17
N LEU A 176 -2.30 -5.81 5.76
CA LEU A 176 -1.93 -5.00 4.61
C LEU A 176 -2.51 -5.55 3.31
N GLY A 177 -2.52 -6.89 3.16
CA GLY A 177 -3.16 -7.56 2.01
C GLY A 177 -4.63 -7.22 1.90
N HIS A 178 -5.38 -7.28 3.01
CA HIS A 178 -6.81 -6.90 3.04
C HIS A 178 -7.01 -5.42 2.70
N LEU A 179 -6.26 -4.53 3.34
CA LEU A 179 -6.38 -3.10 3.04
C LEU A 179 -6.06 -2.79 1.57
N ARG A 180 -5.10 -3.51 0.97
CA ARG A 180 -4.81 -3.41 -0.46
C ARG A 180 -5.98 -3.91 -1.30
N HIS A 181 -6.55 -5.07 -0.97
CA HIS A 181 -7.70 -5.63 -1.64
C HIS A 181 -8.90 -4.67 -1.61
N GLU A 182 -9.30 -4.21 -0.44
CA GLU A 182 -10.44 -3.28 -0.29
C GLU A 182 -10.18 -1.94 -0.98
N SER A 183 -8.92 -1.46 -0.99
CA SER A 183 -8.56 -0.30 -1.79
C SER A 183 -8.72 -0.55 -3.29
N GLY A 184 -8.57 -1.80 -3.75
CA GLY A 184 -8.82 -2.18 -5.14
C GLY A 184 -10.25 -1.88 -5.55
N HIS A 185 -11.24 -2.23 -4.75
CA HIS A 185 -12.65 -1.88 -5.00
C HIS A 185 -12.86 -0.37 -5.06
N PHE A 186 -12.27 0.38 -4.14
CA PHE A 186 -12.33 1.85 -4.14
C PHE A 186 -11.73 2.44 -5.41
N TYR A 187 -10.54 2.00 -5.82
CA TYR A 187 -9.89 2.53 -7.02
C TYR A 187 -10.49 2.03 -8.32
N TRP A 188 -11.22 0.91 -8.32
CA TRP A 188 -12.04 0.50 -9.46
C TRP A 188 -13.11 1.56 -9.78
N ASP A 189 -13.78 2.06 -8.74
CA ASP A 189 -14.79 3.11 -8.89
C ASP A 189 -14.23 4.39 -9.51
N ILE A 190 -12.97 4.71 -9.27
CA ILE A 190 -12.32 5.94 -9.74
C ILE A 190 -11.64 5.76 -11.10
N LEU A 191 -10.97 4.64 -11.31
CA LEU A 191 -10.08 4.44 -12.45
C LEU A 191 -10.75 3.69 -13.61
N ILE A 192 -11.78 2.88 -13.33
CA ILE A 192 -12.40 1.99 -14.30
C ILE A 192 -13.85 2.39 -14.60
N ARG A 193 -14.68 2.58 -13.53
CA ARG A 193 -16.09 2.93 -13.70
C ARG A 193 -16.22 4.20 -14.53
N ASP A 194 -17.08 4.15 -15.53
CA ASP A 194 -17.42 5.29 -16.39
C ASP A 194 -16.20 5.92 -17.12
N THR A 195 -15.13 5.15 -17.30
CA THR A 195 -13.94 5.57 -18.05
C THR A 195 -13.75 4.76 -19.33
N ALA A 196 -12.80 5.17 -20.17
CA ALA A 196 -12.39 4.41 -21.35
C ALA A 196 -11.80 3.01 -21.02
N TRP A 197 -11.46 2.77 -19.77
CA TRP A 197 -10.92 1.49 -19.31
C TRP A 197 -11.98 0.42 -19.04
N LEU A 198 -13.27 0.78 -18.97
CA LEU A 198 -14.34 -0.17 -18.64
C LEU A 198 -14.48 -1.29 -19.69
N ALA A 199 -14.44 -0.98 -20.97
CA ALA A 199 -14.52 -2.00 -22.01
C ALA A 199 -13.30 -2.94 -22.04
N PRO A 200 -12.04 -2.47 -21.97
CA PRO A 200 -10.87 -3.31 -21.79
C PRO A 200 -10.89 -4.14 -20.49
N PHE A 201 -11.40 -3.57 -19.38
CA PHE A 201 -11.60 -4.31 -18.13
C PHE A 201 -12.52 -5.51 -18.35
N ARG A 202 -13.70 -5.31 -18.94
CA ARG A 202 -14.66 -6.40 -19.22
C ARG A 202 -14.09 -7.48 -20.11
N ALA A 203 -13.27 -7.10 -21.08
CA ALA A 203 -12.61 -8.07 -21.97
C ALA A 203 -11.62 -8.98 -21.24
N LEU A 204 -10.99 -8.49 -20.15
CA LEU A 204 -9.94 -9.21 -19.44
C LEU A 204 -10.42 -9.89 -18.15
N PHE A 205 -11.28 -9.21 -17.38
CA PHE A 205 -11.76 -9.68 -16.07
C PHE A 205 -13.17 -10.28 -16.14
N GLY A 206 -13.96 -9.95 -17.15
CA GLY A 206 -15.34 -10.34 -17.27
C GLY A 206 -16.34 -9.24 -16.93
N ASP A 207 -17.62 -9.56 -16.97
CA ASP A 207 -18.72 -8.62 -16.77
C ASP A 207 -19.02 -8.41 -15.27
N GLU A 208 -18.66 -7.26 -14.74
CA GLU A 208 -18.86 -6.89 -13.33
C GLU A 208 -20.33 -6.67 -12.96
N ARG A 209 -21.24 -6.64 -13.93
CA ARG A 209 -22.69 -6.47 -13.66
C ARG A 209 -23.38 -7.78 -13.26
N GLN A 210 -22.65 -8.88 -13.18
CA GLN A 210 -23.17 -10.12 -12.59
C GLN A 210 -23.63 -9.87 -11.15
N ASP A 211 -24.67 -10.62 -10.71
CA ASP A 211 -25.15 -10.51 -9.33
C ASP A 211 -24.05 -10.92 -8.35
N TYR A 212 -23.49 -9.91 -7.69
CA TYR A 212 -22.38 -10.06 -6.76
C TYR A 212 -22.72 -10.99 -5.59
N ALA A 213 -23.91 -10.81 -4.98
CA ALA A 213 -24.30 -11.63 -3.83
C ALA A 213 -24.50 -13.09 -4.23
N GLN A 214 -25.13 -13.34 -5.38
CA GLN A 214 -25.29 -14.68 -5.91
C GLN A 214 -23.93 -15.33 -6.25
N ALA A 215 -23.02 -14.58 -6.86
CA ALA A 215 -21.69 -15.05 -7.21
C ALA A 215 -20.87 -15.47 -5.98
N LEU A 216 -20.87 -14.66 -4.92
CA LEU A 216 -20.20 -14.98 -3.66
C LEU A 216 -20.85 -16.20 -2.96
N ASN A 217 -22.18 -16.25 -2.88
CA ASN A 217 -22.87 -17.40 -2.30
C ASN A 217 -22.51 -18.70 -3.04
N TYR A 218 -22.43 -18.65 -4.36
CA TYR A 218 -22.04 -19.79 -5.18
C TYR A 218 -20.58 -20.19 -4.93
N TYR A 219 -19.66 -19.22 -4.81
CA TYR A 219 -18.27 -19.47 -4.49
C TYR A 219 -18.11 -20.16 -3.13
N TYR A 220 -18.71 -19.61 -2.07
CA TYR A 220 -18.61 -20.17 -0.73
C TYR A 220 -19.29 -21.55 -0.59
N ALA A 221 -20.34 -21.83 -1.35
CA ALA A 221 -21.00 -23.14 -1.35
C ALA A 221 -20.15 -24.25 -1.99
N ARG A 222 -19.24 -23.90 -2.92
CA ARG A 222 -18.46 -24.88 -3.70
C ARG A 222 -17.01 -25.01 -3.28
N HIS A 223 -16.45 -24.02 -2.58
CA HIS A 223 -15.02 -23.96 -2.24
C HIS A 223 -14.12 -24.37 -3.41
N PRO A 224 -14.14 -23.65 -4.54
CA PRO A 224 -13.42 -24.06 -5.73
C PRO A 224 -11.92 -24.12 -5.46
N VAL A 225 -11.27 -25.14 -6.04
CA VAL A 225 -9.81 -25.25 -6.07
C VAL A 225 -9.36 -24.89 -7.47
N LEU A 226 -8.33 -24.05 -7.59
CA LEU A 226 -7.73 -23.77 -8.90
C LEU A 226 -7.09 -25.05 -9.44
N THR A 227 -7.63 -25.57 -10.54
CA THR A 227 -7.10 -26.77 -11.23
C THR A 227 -7.08 -26.54 -12.73
N GLY A 228 -6.01 -27.00 -13.41
CA GLY A 228 -5.90 -26.97 -14.87
C GLY A 228 -6.04 -25.56 -15.46
N GLY A 229 -6.86 -25.38 -16.47
CA GLY A 229 -7.03 -24.12 -17.20
C GLY A 229 -7.57 -22.93 -16.42
N THR A 230 -8.18 -23.15 -15.21
CA THR A 230 -8.57 -22.04 -14.33
C THR A 230 -7.38 -21.39 -13.64
N GLN A 231 -6.30 -22.12 -13.36
CA GLN A 231 -5.05 -21.54 -12.85
C GLN A 231 -4.41 -20.54 -13.84
N ASP A 232 -4.67 -20.69 -15.12
CA ASP A 232 -4.04 -19.87 -16.14
C ASP A 232 -4.57 -18.44 -16.21
N ASN A 233 -5.68 -18.13 -15.53
CA ASN A 233 -6.35 -16.84 -15.62
C ASN A 233 -6.52 -16.09 -14.30
N PHE A 234 -6.39 -16.75 -13.16
CA PHE A 234 -6.67 -16.15 -11.85
C PHE A 234 -5.47 -16.25 -10.92
N ILE A 235 -5.28 -15.19 -10.12
CA ILE A 235 -4.16 -15.09 -9.19
C ILE A 235 -4.42 -15.86 -7.88
N SER A 236 -5.70 -16.01 -7.51
CA SER A 236 -6.15 -16.74 -6.33
C SER A 236 -7.47 -17.47 -6.62
N THR A 237 -7.85 -18.40 -5.76
CA THR A 237 -9.17 -19.04 -5.83
C THR A 237 -10.28 -18.01 -5.65
N TYR A 238 -10.10 -17.05 -4.75
CA TYR A 238 -11.09 -16.01 -4.48
C TYR A 238 -11.33 -15.10 -5.68
N ALA A 239 -10.33 -14.84 -6.49
CA ALA A 239 -10.46 -14.09 -7.74
C ALA A 239 -11.49 -14.71 -8.71
N THR A 240 -11.80 -16.02 -8.58
CA THR A 240 -12.83 -16.69 -9.42
C THR A 240 -14.25 -16.34 -9.01
N ALA A 241 -14.46 -15.73 -7.86
CA ALA A 241 -15.80 -15.47 -7.32
C ALA A 241 -16.58 -14.44 -8.14
N HIS A 242 -15.92 -13.34 -8.55
CA HIS A 242 -16.55 -12.26 -9.29
C HIS A 242 -15.47 -11.40 -9.99
N PRO A 243 -15.75 -10.77 -11.16
CA PRO A 243 -14.80 -9.84 -11.80
C PRO A 243 -14.27 -8.71 -10.91
N TRP A 244 -15.05 -8.25 -9.96
CA TRP A 244 -14.63 -7.26 -8.96
C TRP A 244 -13.61 -7.82 -7.99
N GLU A 245 -13.78 -9.08 -7.54
CA GLU A 245 -12.82 -9.75 -6.68
C GLU A 245 -11.51 -10.05 -7.42
N ASP A 246 -11.62 -10.45 -8.67
CA ASP A 246 -10.46 -10.68 -9.53
C ASP A 246 -9.62 -9.40 -9.73
N TRP A 247 -10.30 -8.26 -9.90
CA TRP A 247 -9.62 -6.96 -9.92
C TRP A 247 -8.97 -6.64 -8.57
N ALA A 248 -9.69 -6.76 -7.46
CA ALA A 248 -9.19 -6.43 -6.13
C ALA A 248 -8.02 -7.31 -5.71
N GLU A 249 -8.06 -8.61 -6.00
CA GLU A 249 -6.96 -9.55 -5.82
C GLU A 249 -5.75 -9.16 -6.69
N SER A 250 -5.97 -8.93 -7.98
CA SER A 250 -4.91 -8.51 -8.90
C SER A 250 -4.30 -7.17 -8.48
N TRP A 251 -5.10 -6.22 -8.01
CA TRP A 251 -4.66 -4.93 -7.46
C TRP A 251 -3.77 -5.10 -6.23
N ALA A 252 -4.18 -5.92 -5.27
CA ALA A 252 -3.38 -6.19 -4.08
C ALA A 252 -2.03 -6.82 -4.42
N HIS A 253 -2.02 -7.78 -5.33
CA HIS A 253 -0.80 -8.43 -5.79
C HIS A 253 0.11 -7.51 -6.59
N TYR A 254 -0.45 -6.62 -7.41
CA TYR A 254 0.32 -5.57 -8.09
C TYR A 254 1.08 -4.72 -7.08
N MET A 255 0.43 -4.25 -6.03
CA MET A 255 1.08 -3.47 -4.96
C MET A 255 2.15 -4.27 -4.22
N HIS A 256 1.89 -5.56 -3.94
CA HIS A 256 2.90 -6.42 -3.31
C HIS A 256 4.18 -6.50 -4.14
N VAL A 257 4.06 -6.70 -5.44
CA VAL A 257 5.20 -6.78 -6.36
C VAL A 257 5.95 -5.45 -6.42
N MET A 258 5.23 -4.33 -6.51
CA MET A 258 5.85 -3.00 -6.57
C MET A 258 6.66 -2.68 -5.31
N ASP A 259 6.12 -2.95 -4.13
CA ASP A 259 6.81 -2.69 -2.86
C ASP A 259 7.99 -3.65 -2.62
N LEU A 260 7.87 -4.92 -3.05
CA LEU A 260 8.98 -5.87 -2.99
C LEU A 260 10.16 -5.42 -3.87
N LEU A 261 9.87 -4.96 -5.09
CA LEU A 261 10.89 -4.46 -6.01
C LEU A 261 11.54 -3.17 -5.49
N GLU A 262 10.76 -2.23 -4.97
CA GLU A 262 11.31 -1.01 -4.35
C GLU A 262 12.26 -1.35 -3.22
N THR A 263 11.81 -2.19 -2.27
CA THR A 263 12.62 -2.60 -1.13
C THR A 263 13.91 -3.27 -1.58
N ALA A 264 13.85 -4.19 -2.53
CA ALA A 264 15.03 -4.88 -3.04
C ALA A 264 16.00 -3.92 -3.76
N ALA A 265 15.47 -2.96 -4.51
CA ALA A 265 16.27 -1.94 -5.18
C ALA A 265 16.97 -1.00 -4.19
N ASP A 266 16.29 -0.60 -3.10
CA ASP A 266 16.87 0.25 -2.06
C ASP A 266 18.04 -0.45 -1.32
N TYR A 267 17.99 -1.79 -1.21
CA TYR A 267 19.12 -2.62 -0.74
C TYR A 267 20.17 -2.89 -1.83
N GLN A 268 20.00 -2.37 -3.05
CA GLN A 268 20.87 -2.62 -4.22
C GLN A 268 21.05 -4.11 -4.49
N LEU A 269 19.98 -4.89 -4.32
CA LEU A 269 20.02 -6.33 -4.41
C LEU A 269 20.28 -6.77 -5.85
N GLN A 270 21.22 -7.71 -6.01
CA GLN A 270 21.51 -8.39 -7.26
C GLN A 270 21.33 -9.89 -7.05
N LEU A 271 20.57 -10.53 -7.92
CA LEU A 271 20.23 -11.94 -7.78
C LEU A 271 20.69 -12.76 -8.99
N SER A 272 21.16 -13.97 -8.69
CA SER A 272 21.40 -15.01 -9.66
C SER A 272 20.57 -16.23 -9.28
N LEU A 273 19.83 -16.79 -10.22
CA LEU A 273 19.12 -18.04 -9.98
C LEU A 273 20.12 -19.22 -9.95
N PRO A 274 19.97 -20.18 -9.03
CA PRO A 274 20.77 -21.39 -9.01
C PRO A 274 20.70 -22.10 -10.37
N GLY A 275 21.87 -22.48 -10.92
CA GLY A 275 21.98 -23.16 -12.22
C GLY A 275 21.99 -22.25 -13.45
N GLN A 276 21.80 -20.96 -13.31
CA GLN A 276 22.04 -20.00 -14.39
C GLN A 276 23.45 -19.40 -14.24
N HIS A 277 24.38 -19.86 -15.05
CA HIS A 277 25.69 -19.24 -15.10
C HIS A 277 25.61 -17.88 -15.79
N GLU A 278 26.14 -16.84 -15.13
CA GLU A 278 26.48 -15.52 -15.69
C GLU A 278 25.40 -14.44 -15.86
N ARG A 279 24.21 -14.51 -15.29
CA ARG A 279 23.28 -13.37 -15.34
C ARG A 279 22.87 -12.92 -13.94
N HIS A 280 23.54 -11.89 -13.44
CA HIS A 280 23.04 -11.13 -12.32
C HIS A 280 21.85 -10.27 -12.78
N THR A 281 20.69 -10.44 -12.17
CA THR A 281 19.55 -9.56 -12.38
C THR A 281 19.63 -8.45 -11.33
N ALA A 282 19.99 -7.25 -11.77
CA ALA A 282 19.87 -6.05 -10.92
C ALA A 282 18.39 -5.70 -10.80
N ILE A 283 17.95 -5.44 -9.57
CA ILE A 283 16.58 -5.03 -9.31
C ILE A 283 16.50 -3.51 -9.34
N HIS A 284 15.61 -2.98 -10.13
CA HIS A 284 15.39 -1.54 -10.28
C HIS A 284 14.15 -1.11 -9.53
N ASN A 285 14.21 0.09 -8.93
CA ASN A 285 13.07 0.67 -8.25
C ASN A 285 11.97 1.02 -9.27
N PRO A 286 10.79 0.38 -9.20
CA PRO A 286 9.73 0.55 -10.20
C PRO A 286 9.12 1.95 -10.20
N PHE A 287 9.28 2.70 -9.12
CA PHE A 287 8.74 4.05 -9.00
C PHE A 287 9.66 5.11 -9.60
N THR A 288 10.93 4.81 -9.84
CA THR A 288 11.86 5.70 -10.56
C THR A 288 11.82 5.52 -12.06
N THR A 289 11.31 4.39 -12.54
CA THR A 289 11.17 4.06 -13.96
C THR A 289 9.72 3.66 -14.30
N PRO A 290 8.77 4.60 -14.13
CA PRO A 290 7.34 4.28 -14.13
C PRO A 290 6.78 3.79 -15.47
N ASP A 291 7.50 4.01 -16.57
CA ASP A 291 7.11 3.56 -17.90
C ASP A 291 7.70 2.18 -18.28
N THR A 292 8.42 1.53 -17.35
CA THR A 292 8.91 0.17 -17.55
C THR A 292 7.72 -0.81 -17.63
N PRO A 293 7.57 -1.62 -18.68
CA PRO A 293 6.48 -2.58 -18.79
C PRO A 293 6.43 -3.53 -17.58
N PHE A 294 5.23 -3.85 -17.07
CA PHE A 294 5.08 -4.71 -15.89
C PHE A 294 5.75 -6.08 -16.07
N GLU A 295 5.68 -6.65 -17.27
CA GLU A 295 6.37 -7.91 -17.56
C GLU A 295 7.88 -7.84 -17.31
N THR A 296 8.52 -6.70 -17.63
CA THR A 296 9.94 -6.48 -17.33
C THR A 296 10.19 -6.38 -15.84
N LEU A 297 9.31 -5.70 -15.09
CA LEU A 297 9.35 -5.64 -13.63
C LEU A 297 9.17 -7.03 -13.03
N TRP A 298 8.19 -7.80 -13.52
CA TRP A 298 7.93 -9.15 -13.02
C TRP A 298 9.09 -10.12 -13.25
N ARG A 299 9.81 -9.99 -14.38
CA ARG A 299 11.04 -10.78 -14.61
C ARG A 299 12.09 -10.57 -13.53
N GLN A 300 12.14 -9.39 -12.90
CA GLN A 300 12.99 -9.12 -11.74
C GLN A 300 12.35 -9.67 -10.45
N GLY A 301 11.02 -9.68 -10.37
CA GLY A 301 10.26 -10.18 -9.23
C GLY A 301 10.38 -11.69 -9.04
N VAL A 302 10.46 -12.48 -10.11
CA VAL A 302 10.54 -13.94 -10.03
C VAL A 302 11.72 -14.43 -9.18
N PRO A 303 12.99 -14.08 -9.48
CA PRO A 303 14.10 -14.51 -8.64
C PRO A 303 14.01 -13.97 -7.21
N LEU A 304 13.45 -12.78 -7.01
CA LEU A 304 13.26 -12.19 -5.71
C LEU A 304 12.27 -12.98 -4.85
N THR A 305 11.11 -13.35 -5.39
CA THR A 305 10.12 -14.14 -4.66
C THR A 305 10.62 -15.55 -4.35
N LEU A 306 11.36 -16.19 -5.26
CA LEU A 306 11.99 -17.48 -5.04
C LEU A 306 13.03 -17.42 -3.92
N MET A 307 13.89 -16.39 -3.90
CA MET A 307 14.86 -16.18 -2.85
C MET A 307 14.17 -15.95 -1.50
N LEU A 308 13.16 -15.07 -1.46
CA LEU A 308 12.43 -14.74 -0.24
C LEU A 308 11.75 -15.98 0.36
N ASN A 309 11.11 -16.81 -0.47
CA ASN A 309 10.50 -18.06 -0.03
C ASN A 309 11.55 -19.05 0.47
N SER A 310 12.71 -19.16 -0.21
CA SER A 310 13.81 -20.03 0.22
C SER A 310 14.37 -19.60 1.57
N LEU A 311 14.55 -18.31 1.81
CA LEU A 311 15.00 -17.77 3.10
C LEU A 311 13.99 -18.06 4.22
N ASN A 312 12.68 -17.85 3.95
CA ASN A 312 11.64 -18.17 4.91
C ASN A 312 11.63 -19.66 5.29
N ARG A 313 11.70 -20.55 4.28
CA ARG A 313 11.80 -22.00 4.53
C ARG A 313 13.04 -22.37 5.34
N SER A 314 14.18 -21.72 5.11
CA SER A 314 15.41 -21.93 5.88
C SER A 314 15.26 -21.54 7.36
N LEU A 315 14.33 -20.64 7.68
CA LEU A 315 13.99 -20.24 9.04
C LEU A 315 12.82 -21.03 9.64
N GLY A 316 12.28 -22.03 8.92
CA GLY A 316 11.13 -22.85 9.35
C GLY A 316 9.77 -22.15 9.17
N HIS A 317 9.70 -21.08 8.39
CA HIS A 317 8.47 -20.38 8.08
C HIS A 317 7.85 -20.85 6.75
N GLN A 318 6.57 -20.54 6.56
CA GLN A 318 5.89 -20.71 5.26
C GLN A 318 6.42 -19.69 4.23
N ASP A 319 6.13 -19.95 2.96
CA ASP A 319 6.47 -19.03 1.88
C ASP A 319 5.88 -17.64 2.15
N ALA A 320 6.70 -16.61 2.02
CA ALA A 320 6.25 -15.22 2.18
C ALA A 320 5.40 -14.75 1.00
N TYR A 321 5.68 -15.26 -0.20
CA TYR A 321 4.88 -15.01 -1.40
C TYR A 321 4.64 -16.34 -2.14
N PRO A 322 3.58 -17.09 -1.78
CA PRO A 322 3.35 -18.46 -2.26
C PRO A 322 2.70 -18.54 -3.66
N PHE A 323 2.76 -17.49 -4.46
CA PHE A 323 2.05 -17.39 -5.74
C PHE A 323 2.98 -17.57 -6.92
N ALA A 324 2.64 -18.51 -7.80
CA ALA A 324 3.21 -18.62 -9.14
C ALA A 324 2.27 -17.91 -10.12
N LEU A 325 2.68 -16.75 -10.63
CA LEU A 325 1.83 -15.98 -11.53
C LEU A 325 1.77 -16.61 -12.91
N SER A 326 0.58 -16.94 -13.36
CA SER A 326 0.28 -17.42 -14.70
C SER A 326 0.32 -16.29 -15.73
N PRO A 327 0.43 -16.60 -17.03
CA PRO A 327 0.35 -15.57 -18.08
C PRO A 327 -0.91 -14.72 -18.02
N GLY A 328 -2.08 -15.31 -17.69
CA GLY A 328 -3.33 -14.58 -17.53
C GLY A 328 -3.33 -13.64 -16.33
N ALA A 329 -2.80 -14.08 -15.19
CA ALA A 329 -2.60 -13.21 -14.03
C ALA A 329 -1.64 -12.05 -14.34
N ILE A 330 -0.51 -12.32 -15.01
CA ILE A 330 0.44 -11.28 -15.44
C ILE A 330 -0.23 -10.26 -16.36
N ALA A 331 -1.08 -10.71 -17.30
CA ALA A 331 -1.83 -9.81 -18.18
C ALA A 331 -2.73 -8.84 -17.38
N LYS A 332 -3.38 -9.32 -16.30
CA LYS A 332 -4.21 -8.50 -15.40
C LYS A 332 -3.38 -7.50 -14.61
N LEU A 333 -2.23 -7.90 -14.09
CA LEU A 333 -1.32 -6.99 -13.41
C LEU A 333 -0.76 -5.92 -14.36
N ASN A 334 -0.46 -6.31 -15.62
CA ASN A 334 -0.04 -5.36 -16.66
C ASN A 334 -1.14 -4.39 -17.05
N PHE A 335 -2.40 -4.83 -17.04
CA PHE A 335 -3.54 -3.95 -17.25
C PHE A 335 -3.63 -2.89 -16.14
N ILE A 336 -3.53 -3.30 -14.86
CA ILE A 336 -3.51 -2.39 -13.71
C ILE A 336 -2.36 -1.38 -13.83
N HIS A 337 -1.17 -1.85 -14.17
CA HIS A 337 -0.01 -1.00 -14.41
C HIS A 337 -0.26 0.05 -15.49
N SER A 338 -0.91 -0.35 -16.59
CA SER A 338 -1.27 0.53 -17.70
C SER A 338 -2.29 1.60 -17.30
N VAL A 339 -3.31 1.22 -16.53
CA VAL A 339 -4.33 2.14 -15.99
C VAL A 339 -3.68 3.19 -15.09
N ILE A 340 -2.85 2.76 -14.13
CA ILE A 340 -2.13 3.67 -13.22
C ILE A 340 -1.16 4.58 -14.00
N GLY A 341 -0.43 4.02 -14.95
CA GLY A 341 0.48 4.79 -15.81
C GLY A 341 -0.24 5.86 -16.62
N ALA A 342 -1.42 5.55 -17.18
CA ALA A 342 -2.24 6.53 -17.89
C ALA A 342 -2.71 7.66 -16.97
N HIS A 343 -3.19 7.32 -15.77
CA HIS A 343 -3.59 8.32 -14.77
C HIS A 343 -2.42 9.26 -14.40
N ARG A 344 -1.23 8.70 -14.14
CA ARG A 344 -0.02 9.51 -13.81
C ARG A 344 0.36 10.46 -14.93
N ARG A 345 0.32 10.02 -16.20
CA ARG A 345 0.61 10.89 -17.35
C ARG A 345 -0.43 12.00 -17.49
N GLN A 346 -1.70 11.71 -17.28
CA GLN A 346 -2.77 12.72 -17.31
C GLN A 346 -2.56 13.76 -16.20
N TRP A 347 -2.24 13.33 -14.98
CA TRP A 347 -1.93 14.22 -13.87
C TRP A 347 -0.73 15.13 -14.18
N ALA A 348 0.39 14.55 -14.65
CA ALA A 348 1.59 15.30 -15.02
C ALA A 348 1.30 16.36 -16.10
N ALA A 349 0.44 16.06 -17.07
CA ALA A 349 0.04 16.99 -18.12
C ALA A 349 -0.88 18.12 -17.63
N SER A 350 -1.65 17.89 -16.56
CA SER A 350 -2.59 18.88 -15.98
C SER A 350 -1.95 19.75 -14.90
N THR A 351 -0.78 19.37 -14.38
CA THR A 351 -0.07 20.16 -13.36
C THR A 351 0.85 21.16 -14.05
N PRO A 352 0.67 22.50 -13.87
CA PRO A 352 1.57 23.49 -14.45
C PRO A 352 2.99 23.22 -13.97
N THR A 353 3.93 23.04 -14.90
CA THR A 353 5.36 23.02 -14.58
C THR A 353 5.70 24.32 -13.87
N ALA A 354 6.05 24.26 -12.59
CA ALA A 354 6.66 25.39 -11.91
C ALA A 354 7.88 25.79 -12.74
N THR A 355 7.78 26.86 -13.47
CA THR A 355 8.90 27.44 -14.25
C THR A 355 10.03 27.67 -13.28
N ALA A 356 11.10 26.89 -13.43
CA ALA A 356 12.35 27.15 -12.72
C ALA A 356 12.74 28.61 -13.01
N ALA A 357 12.82 29.43 -11.97
CA ALA A 357 13.32 30.77 -12.11
C ALA A 357 14.72 30.70 -12.75
N PRO A 358 15.01 31.54 -13.76
CA PRO A 358 16.32 31.53 -14.36
C PRO A 358 17.40 31.80 -13.29
N PRO A 359 18.56 31.17 -13.37
CA PRO A 359 19.66 31.40 -12.41
C PRO A 359 19.97 32.87 -12.40
N THR A 360 19.90 33.50 -11.23
CA THR A 360 20.36 34.86 -11.01
C THR A 360 21.85 34.92 -11.33
N ALA A 361 22.22 35.80 -12.25
CA ALA A 361 23.61 36.02 -12.61
C ALA A 361 24.43 36.44 -11.36
N PRO A 362 25.68 35.97 -11.22
CA PRO A 362 26.54 36.37 -10.10
C PRO A 362 26.78 37.89 -10.12
N PRO A 363 26.87 38.56 -8.95
CA PRO A 363 27.15 39.97 -8.90
C PRO A 363 28.51 40.26 -9.52
N ALA A 364 28.55 41.29 -10.37
CA ALA A 364 29.79 41.77 -10.98
C ALA A 364 30.76 42.22 -9.86
N VAL A 365 31.94 41.64 -9.86
CA VAL A 365 33.07 42.11 -9.03
C VAL A 365 33.57 43.39 -9.65
N THR A 366 33.28 44.53 -9.04
CA THR A 366 33.93 45.80 -9.34
C THR A 366 35.25 45.82 -8.57
N GLY A 367 36.34 45.98 -9.31
CA GLY A 367 37.73 46.15 -8.83
C GLY A 367 37.97 47.43 -8.05
#